data_7fbb0f74b5cf9a8d3f46fb152480550a
#
_entry.id   7fbb0f74b5cf9a8d3f46fb152480550a
#
_cell.length_a   1.000
_cell.length_b   1.000
_cell.length_c   1.000
_cell.angle_alpha   90.00
_cell.angle_beta   90.00
_cell.angle_gamma   90.00
#
_symmetry.space_group_name_H-M   'P 1'
#
loop_
_entity.id
_entity.type
_entity.pdbx_description
1 polymer ?
#
loop_
_entity_poly.entity_id
_entity_poly.type
_entity_poly.pdbx_seq_one_letter_code
_entity_poly.pdbx_strand_id
1 'polypeptide(L)'
;MSNKISVITVVFNDVANIRNTMKSFFSQTWEDKEYIVIDGGSTDGTVDIIKEYAHRLAYWCSEKDNGIYDAMNKGINHASGDWINILNSGDEYASPYVFENIFTKNDYSSTDIIYGDSIEKSDVAMRRIHASTNTSLLTKCPIFRHGSSLIRATVHKDNLYKTELKKQYGYSLDWLMLNDLYRQGCIFTKTDN
;
A
#
# COMPACT_ATOMS: atom_id res chain seq x y z
N MET A 1 3.44 13.85 -17.38
CA MET A 1 4.29 13.16 -16.39
C MET A 1 3.88 11.69 -16.39
N SER A 2 4.84 10.78 -16.22
CA SER A 2 4.52 9.37 -15.98
C SER A 2 3.75 9.27 -14.66
N ASN A 3 2.87 8.26 -14.53
CA ASN A 3 2.22 7.90 -13.27
C ASN A 3 2.56 6.43 -12.97
N LYS A 4 3.86 6.11 -12.99
CA LYS A 4 4.32 4.77 -12.64
C LYS A 4 4.00 4.46 -11.18
N ILE A 5 3.42 3.29 -10.93
CA ILE A 5 3.00 2.87 -9.60
C ILE A 5 3.91 1.74 -9.10
N SER A 6 4.52 1.92 -7.95
CA SER A 6 5.17 0.84 -7.20
C SER A 6 4.18 0.28 -6.18
N VAL A 7 3.76 -0.97 -6.35
CA VAL A 7 2.97 -1.68 -5.36
C VAL A 7 3.90 -2.54 -4.52
N ILE A 8 3.79 -2.41 -3.20
CA ILE A 8 4.60 -3.14 -2.23
C ILE A 8 3.69 -4.06 -1.44
N THR A 9 3.94 -5.36 -1.50
CA THR A 9 3.29 -6.33 -0.61
C THR A 9 4.28 -6.79 0.44
N VAL A 10 3.87 -6.70 1.70
CA VAL A 10 4.59 -7.29 2.83
C VAL A 10 3.84 -8.52 3.30
N VAL A 11 4.57 -9.60 3.62
CA VAL A 11 4.00 -10.88 3.99
C VAL A 11 4.85 -11.62 5.02
N PHE A 12 4.18 -12.33 5.93
CA PHE A 12 4.83 -13.26 6.84
C PHE A 12 3.87 -14.40 7.19
N ASN A 13 4.23 -15.64 6.81
CA ASN A 13 3.45 -16.87 7.04
C ASN A 13 1.98 -16.73 6.60
N ASP A 14 1.76 -16.42 5.32
CA ASP A 14 0.41 -16.26 4.75
C ASP A 14 0.27 -16.97 3.40
N VAL A 15 0.62 -18.25 3.36
CA VAL A 15 0.50 -19.12 2.18
C VAL A 15 -0.92 -19.17 1.61
N ALA A 16 -1.93 -18.97 2.47
CA ALA A 16 -3.33 -19.04 2.07
C ALA A 16 -3.75 -17.85 1.18
N ASN A 17 -3.21 -16.66 1.40
CA ASN A 17 -3.75 -15.44 0.78
C ASN A 17 -2.79 -14.79 -0.22
N ILE A 18 -1.47 -14.91 -0.05
CA ILE A 18 -0.47 -14.21 -0.88
C ILE A 18 -0.71 -14.37 -2.39
N ARG A 19 -1.12 -15.56 -2.84
CA ARG A 19 -1.39 -15.83 -4.25
C ARG A 19 -2.53 -14.96 -4.82
N ASN A 20 -3.58 -14.73 -4.04
CA ASN A 20 -4.71 -13.93 -4.46
C ASN A 20 -4.33 -12.44 -4.51
N THR A 21 -3.58 -11.96 -3.53
CA THR A 21 -3.03 -10.60 -3.53
C THR A 21 -2.18 -10.34 -4.78
N MET A 22 -1.25 -11.27 -5.09
CA MET A 22 -0.40 -11.15 -6.29
C MET A 22 -1.21 -11.15 -7.58
N LYS A 23 -2.19 -12.07 -7.72
CA LYS A 23 -3.09 -12.12 -8.87
C LYS A 23 -3.88 -10.84 -9.03
N SER A 24 -4.36 -10.27 -7.93
CA SER A 24 -5.11 -9.00 -7.91
C SER A 24 -4.27 -7.85 -8.47
N PHE A 25 -2.99 -7.75 -8.09
CA PHE A 25 -2.06 -6.79 -8.70
C PHE A 25 -1.87 -7.05 -10.19
N PHE A 26 -1.56 -8.29 -10.59
CA PHE A 26 -1.26 -8.61 -11.99
C PHE A 26 -2.46 -8.46 -12.92
N SER A 27 -3.69 -8.46 -12.38
CA SER A 27 -4.92 -8.22 -13.15
C SER A 27 -5.18 -6.73 -13.44
N GLN A 28 -4.47 -5.80 -12.80
CA GLN A 28 -4.67 -4.37 -13.05
C GLN A 28 -4.32 -4.01 -14.49
N THR A 29 -5.22 -3.27 -15.17
CA THR A 29 -5.08 -2.87 -16.59
C THR A 29 -4.04 -1.76 -16.80
N TRP A 30 -3.71 -0.97 -15.77
CA TRP A 30 -2.67 0.05 -15.83
C TRP A 30 -1.32 -0.59 -16.10
N GLU A 31 -0.65 -0.23 -17.19
CA GLU A 31 0.58 -0.89 -17.65
C GLU A 31 1.82 -0.39 -16.90
N ASP A 32 1.90 0.93 -16.62
CA ASP A 32 3.07 1.54 -15.97
C ASP A 32 3.07 1.28 -14.47
N LYS A 33 3.37 0.04 -14.10
CA LYS A 33 3.41 -0.43 -12.71
C LYS A 33 4.54 -1.42 -12.48
N GLU A 34 5.00 -1.48 -11.24
CA GLU A 34 5.96 -2.48 -10.77
C GLU A 34 5.50 -3.12 -9.47
N TYR A 35 5.94 -4.34 -9.22
CA TYR A 35 5.57 -5.08 -8.04
C TYR A 35 6.79 -5.48 -7.22
N ILE A 36 6.74 -5.18 -5.92
CA ILE A 36 7.76 -5.44 -4.93
C ILE A 36 7.15 -6.30 -3.83
N VAL A 37 7.83 -7.40 -3.46
CA VAL A 37 7.35 -8.30 -2.40
C VAL A 37 8.43 -8.45 -1.35
N ILE A 38 8.10 -8.14 -0.10
CA ILE A 38 8.98 -8.29 1.06
C ILE A 38 8.39 -9.34 1.99
N ASP A 39 9.07 -10.47 2.08
CA ASP A 39 8.72 -11.57 2.98
C ASP A 39 9.57 -11.54 4.24
N GLY A 40 8.95 -11.59 5.39
CA GLY A 40 9.56 -11.52 6.72
C GLY A 40 10.25 -12.80 7.18
N GLY A 41 10.61 -13.71 6.25
CA GLY A 41 11.24 -15.00 6.56
C GLY A 41 10.19 -16.09 6.83
N SER A 42 9.18 -16.21 5.98
CA SER A 42 8.14 -17.23 6.09
C SER A 42 8.65 -18.66 5.97
N THR A 43 7.98 -19.58 6.67
CA THR A 43 8.32 -21.02 6.72
C THR A 43 7.15 -21.94 6.38
N ASP A 44 6.00 -21.38 5.99
CA ASP A 44 4.74 -22.10 5.75
C ASP A 44 4.48 -22.48 4.29
N GLY A 45 5.41 -22.14 3.37
CA GLY A 45 5.25 -22.30 1.92
C GLY A 45 4.97 -20.98 1.17
N THR A 46 4.81 -19.86 1.88
CA THR A 46 4.62 -18.53 1.28
C THR A 46 5.72 -18.20 0.25
N VAL A 47 6.99 -18.47 0.61
CA VAL A 47 8.15 -18.19 -0.25
C VAL A 47 8.09 -18.97 -1.56
N ASP A 48 7.58 -20.20 -1.55
CA ASP A 48 7.50 -21.01 -2.78
C ASP A 48 6.48 -20.41 -3.75
N ILE A 49 5.37 -19.86 -3.24
CA ILE A 49 4.42 -19.10 -4.07
C ILE A 49 5.06 -17.84 -4.65
N ILE A 50 5.83 -17.07 -3.86
CA ILE A 50 6.54 -15.88 -4.35
C ILE A 50 7.49 -16.23 -5.49
N LYS A 51 8.24 -17.33 -5.36
CA LYS A 51 9.18 -17.80 -6.37
C LYS A 51 8.50 -18.13 -7.71
N GLU A 52 7.27 -18.63 -7.72
CA GLU A 52 6.51 -18.87 -8.97
C GLU A 52 6.34 -17.59 -9.80
N TYR A 53 6.23 -16.44 -9.14
CA TYR A 53 6.05 -15.14 -9.76
C TYR A 53 7.33 -14.30 -9.86
N ALA A 54 8.47 -14.80 -9.38
CA ALA A 54 9.72 -14.02 -9.25
C ALA A 54 10.14 -13.33 -10.57
N HIS A 55 9.90 -13.97 -11.71
CA HIS A 55 10.22 -13.43 -13.03
C HIS A 55 9.37 -12.21 -13.45
N ARG A 56 8.31 -11.88 -12.68
CA ARG A 56 7.39 -10.75 -12.89
C ARG A 56 7.56 -9.65 -11.83
N LEU A 57 8.39 -9.88 -10.82
CA LEU A 57 8.63 -8.95 -9.73
C LEU A 57 9.79 -8.03 -10.06
N ALA A 58 9.62 -6.72 -9.81
CA ALA A 58 10.71 -5.77 -9.91
C ALA A 58 11.77 -6.02 -8.83
N TYR A 59 11.31 -6.42 -7.64
CA TYR A 59 12.16 -6.81 -6.53
C TYR A 59 11.42 -7.74 -5.58
N TRP A 60 12.12 -8.68 -4.96
CA TRP A 60 11.62 -9.42 -3.81
C TRP A 60 12.76 -9.92 -2.93
N CYS A 61 12.51 -10.07 -1.65
CA CYS A 61 13.40 -10.74 -0.72
C CYS A 61 12.60 -11.53 0.31
N SER A 62 13.26 -12.54 0.91
CA SER A 62 12.74 -13.30 2.03
C SER A 62 13.84 -13.33 3.10
N GLU A 63 13.64 -12.57 4.16
CA GLU A 63 14.56 -12.47 5.27
C GLU A 63 13.83 -12.05 6.53
N LYS A 64 14.34 -12.43 7.68
CA LYS A 64 13.77 -12.00 8.95
C LYS A 64 13.78 -10.48 9.07
N ASP A 65 12.65 -9.90 9.42
CA ASP A 65 12.46 -8.46 9.66
C ASP A 65 12.15 -8.17 11.14
N ASN A 66 12.06 -6.87 11.46
CA ASN A 66 11.66 -6.38 12.78
C ASN A 66 10.16 -6.06 12.85
N GLY A 67 9.37 -6.65 11.94
CA GLY A 67 7.93 -6.52 11.83
C GLY A 67 7.48 -5.72 10.62
N ILE A 68 6.17 -5.66 10.41
CA ILE A 68 5.50 -5.20 9.20
C ILE A 68 6.02 -3.85 8.68
N TYR A 69 6.28 -2.87 9.53
CA TYR A 69 6.75 -1.54 9.13
C TYR A 69 8.22 -1.53 8.68
N ASP A 70 9.05 -2.44 9.21
CA ASP A 70 10.42 -2.64 8.72
C ASP A 70 10.38 -3.21 7.30
N ALA A 71 9.53 -4.21 7.06
CA ALA A 71 9.29 -4.77 5.73
C ALA A 71 8.75 -3.70 4.75
N MET A 72 7.78 -2.87 5.17
CA MET A 72 7.26 -1.77 4.36
C MET A 72 8.37 -0.78 3.99
N ASN A 73 9.20 -0.35 4.95
CA ASN A 73 10.33 0.56 4.71
C ASN A 73 11.33 -0.02 3.71
N LYS A 74 11.64 -1.32 3.82
CA LYS A 74 12.49 -2.01 2.82
C LYS A 74 11.89 -1.91 1.43
N GLY A 75 10.59 -2.21 1.29
CA GLY A 75 9.89 -2.13 0.01
C GLY A 75 9.89 -0.70 -0.57
N ILE A 76 9.64 0.32 0.25
CA ILE A 76 9.66 1.73 -0.16
C ILE A 76 11.02 2.14 -0.73
N ASN A 77 12.12 1.68 -0.14
CA ASN A 77 13.46 1.97 -0.62
C ASN A 77 13.76 1.35 -2.00
N HIS A 78 13.10 0.26 -2.36
CA HIS A 78 13.23 -0.39 -3.67
C HIS A 78 12.26 0.14 -4.74
N ALA A 79 11.27 0.96 -4.35
CA ALA A 79 10.29 1.52 -5.27
C ALA A 79 10.94 2.50 -6.26
N SER A 80 10.60 2.41 -7.55
CA SER A 80 11.08 3.30 -8.61
C SER A 80 9.96 4.09 -9.31
N GLY A 81 8.70 3.86 -8.93
CA GLY A 81 7.55 4.57 -9.46
C GLY A 81 7.38 5.98 -8.88
N ASP A 82 6.47 6.74 -9.48
CA ASP A 82 6.08 8.08 -9.02
C ASP A 82 5.15 8.01 -7.80
N TRP A 83 4.42 6.92 -7.69
CA TRP A 83 3.46 6.64 -6.63
C TRP A 83 3.74 5.31 -5.95
N ILE A 84 3.55 5.24 -4.64
CA ILE A 84 3.69 4.03 -3.84
C ILE A 84 2.35 3.67 -3.23
N ASN A 85 1.95 2.40 -3.41
CA ASN A 85 0.82 1.78 -2.72
C ASN A 85 1.33 0.60 -1.88
N ILE A 86 0.86 0.50 -0.65
CA ILE A 86 1.09 -0.67 0.20
C ILE A 86 -0.15 -1.57 0.14
N LEU A 87 0.00 -2.74 -0.42
CA LEU A 87 -1.03 -3.78 -0.51
C LEU A 87 -0.58 -4.98 0.32
N ASN A 88 -1.06 -5.10 1.56
CA ASN A 88 -0.65 -6.20 2.43
C ASN A 88 -1.13 -7.56 1.88
N SER A 89 -0.42 -8.65 2.22
CA SER A 89 -0.94 -9.99 1.93
C SER A 89 -2.33 -10.18 2.55
N GLY A 90 -3.26 -10.72 1.78
CA GLY A 90 -4.67 -10.85 2.12
C GLY A 90 -5.56 -9.71 1.60
N ASP A 91 -4.98 -8.58 1.22
CA ASP A 91 -5.72 -7.49 0.57
C ASP A 91 -5.73 -7.67 -0.96
N GLU A 92 -6.80 -7.20 -1.60
CA GLU A 92 -7.01 -7.27 -3.04
C GLU A 92 -7.58 -5.95 -3.56
N TYR A 93 -7.29 -5.60 -4.81
CA TYR A 93 -7.96 -4.49 -5.49
C TYR A 93 -9.41 -4.85 -5.80
N ALA A 94 -10.33 -3.91 -5.61
CA ALA A 94 -11.76 -4.12 -5.81
C ALA A 94 -12.14 -4.42 -7.28
N SER A 95 -11.29 -4.05 -8.23
CA SER A 95 -11.46 -4.36 -9.66
C SER A 95 -10.13 -4.29 -10.40
N PRO A 96 -10.04 -4.84 -11.64
CA PRO A 96 -8.85 -4.68 -12.50
C PRO A 96 -8.60 -3.24 -12.96
N TYR A 97 -9.54 -2.35 -12.81
CA TYR A 97 -9.51 -0.99 -13.36
C TYR A 97 -9.22 0.09 -12.30
N VAL A 98 -8.77 -0.27 -11.09
CA VAL A 98 -8.59 0.70 -10.00
C VAL A 98 -7.60 1.79 -10.39
N PHE A 99 -6.41 1.45 -10.85
CA PHE A 99 -5.40 2.45 -11.24
C PHE A 99 -5.80 3.24 -12.48
N GLU A 100 -6.35 2.57 -13.48
CA GLU A 100 -6.83 3.23 -14.69
C GLU A 100 -7.91 4.28 -14.35
N ASN A 101 -8.87 3.92 -13.51
CA ASN A 101 -9.92 4.85 -13.07
C ASN A 101 -9.37 6.05 -12.28
N ILE A 102 -8.31 5.85 -11.49
CA ILE A 102 -7.67 6.94 -10.76
C ILE A 102 -7.03 7.93 -11.74
N PHE A 103 -6.15 7.46 -12.61
CA PHE A 103 -5.28 8.34 -13.39
C PHE A 103 -5.85 8.82 -14.73
N THR A 104 -6.91 8.19 -15.25
CA THR A 104 -7.54 8.66 -16.50
C THR A 104 -8.56 9.76 -16.29
N LYS A 105 -9.11 9.91 -15.08
CA LYS A 105 -10.22 10.83 -14.81
C LYS A 105 -9.81 12.14 -14.13
N ASN A 106 -8.64 12.16 -13.49
CA ASN A 106 -8.23 13.28 -12.66
C ASN A 106 -6.76 13.63 -12.88
N ASP A 107 -6.45 14.91 -12.70
CA ASP A 107 -5.08 15.41 -12.61
C ASP A 107 -4.64 15.49 -11.12
N TYR A 108 -3.60 14.77 -10.78
CA TYR A 108 -3.00 14.75 -9.45
C TYR A 108 -1.64 15.46 -9.39
N SER A 109 -1.34 16.36 -10.32
CA SER A 109 -0.03 17.06 -10.39
C SER A 109 0.33 17.82 -9.11
N SER A 110 -0.67 18.34 -8.40
CA SER A 110 -0.51 19.06 -7.12
C SER A 110 -0.82 18.20 -5.88
N THR A 111 -1.03 16.88 -6.05
CA THR A 111 -1.43 15.99 -4.95
C THR A 111 -0.23 15.21 -4.44
N ASP A 112 -0.13 15.04 -3.12
CA ASP A 112 0.88 14.22 -2.45
C ASP A 112 0.34 12.85 -2.06
N ILE A 113 -0.92 12.80 -1.63
CA ILE A 113 -1.60 11.57 -1.23
C ILE A 113 -2.96 11.47 -1.92
N ILE A 114 -3.15 10.44 -2.76
CA ILE A 114 -4.45 10.03 -3.29
C ILE A 114 -5.01 8.97 -2.37
N TYR A 115 -6.28 9.06 -1.97
CA TYR A 115 -6.91 8.04 -1.14
C TYR A 115 -8.37 7.84 -1.53
N GLY A 116 -8.91 6.68 -1.20
CA GLY A 116 -10.29 6.32 -1.56
C GLY A 116 -10.99 5.45 -0.53
N ASP A 117 -12.19 5.05 -0.89
CA ASP A 117 -12.98 4.10 -0.13
C ASP A 117 -12.33 2.70 -0.16
N SER A 118 -12.71 1.84 0.76
CA SER A 118 -12.32 0.43 0.79
C SER A 118 -13.52 -0.48 0.98
N ILE A 119 -13.35 -1.76 0.68
CA ILE A 119 -14.36 -2.79 0.91
C ILE A 119 -13.81 -3.76 1.96
N GLU A 120 -14.53 -3.90 3.06
CA GLU A 120 -14.25 -4.90 4.06
C GLU A 120 -15.09 -6.14 3.75
N LYS A 121 -14.43 -7.27 3.56
CA LYS A 121 -15.06 -8.55 3.26
C LYS A 121 -14.91 -9.49 4.44
N SER A 122 -16.02 -10.07 4.86
CA SER A 122 -16.07 -11.16 5.83
C SER A 122 -16.82 -12.34 5.24
N ASP A 123 -16.86 -13.48 5.94
CA ASP A 123 -17.56 -14.68 5.50
C ASP A 123 -19.08 -14.46 5.32
N VAL A 124 -19.65 -13.44 5.97
CA VAL A 124 -21.10 -13.19 5.99
C VAL A 124 -21.53 -11.92 5.29
N ALA A 125 -20.61 -10.98 5.01
CA ALA A 125 -20.97 -9.67 4.44
C ALA A 125 -19.80 -8.99 3.73
N MET A 126 -20.15 -8.11 2.80
CA MET A 126 -19.25 -7.10 2.24
C MET A 126 -19.73 -5.72 2.65
N ARG A 127 -18.86 -4.87 3.17
CA ARG A 127 -19.19 -3.53 3.61
C ARG A 127 -18.23 -2.52 2.99
N ARG A 128 -18.78 -1.48 2.36
CA ARG A 128 -18.00 -0.32 1.90
C ARG A 128 -17.65 0.55 3.11
N ILE A 129 -16.38 0.86 3.26
CA ILE A 129 -15.86 1.79 4.26
C ILE A 129 -15.57 3.09 3.53
N HIS A 130 -16.34 4.11 3.83
CA HIS A 130 -16.20 5.42 3.20
C HIS A 130 -15.06 6.21 3.84
N ALA A 131 -14.14 6.65 3.01
CA ALA A 131 -13.10 7.59 3.40
C ALA A 131 -13.71 8.98 3.66
N SER A 132 -13.26 9.66 4.71
CA SER A 132 -13.69 11.03 5.00
C SER A 132 -12.99 12.03 4.08
N THR A 133 -13.70 13.06 3.64
CA THR A 133 -13.11 14.22 2.94
C THR A 133 -12.51 15.24 3.89
N ASN A 134 -12.84 15.16 5.19
CA ASN A 134 -12.31 16.07 6.21
C ASN A 134 -10.93 15.59 6.70
N THR A 135 -9.88 16.06 6.04
CA THR A 135 -8.49 15.68 6.34
C THR A 135 -8.01 16.17 7.72
N SER A 136 -8.65 17.18 8.32
CA SER A 136 -8.29 17.64 9.67
C SER A 136 -8.49 16.56 10.75
N LEU A 137 -9.34 15.57 10.48
CA LEU A 137 -9.56 14.42 11.36
C LEU A 137 -8.34 13.51 11.47
N LEU A 138 -7.38 13.56 10.53
CA LEU A 138 -6.12 12.81 10.62
C LEU A 138 -5.36 13.08 11.91
N THR A 139 -5.55 14.25 12.50
CA THR A 139 -4.96 14.58 13.82
C THR A 139 -5.57 13.80 14.98
N LYS A 140 -6.68 13.09 14.76
CA LYS A 140 -7.46 12.37 15.81
C LYS A 140 -7.64 10.90 15.50
N CYS A 141 -7.80 10.53 14.23
CA CYS A 141 -8.07 9.15 13.80
C CYS A 141 -7.73 8.94 12.32
N PRO A 142 -7.55 7.68 11.88
CA PRO A 142 -7.49 7.35 10.46
C PRO A 142 -8.80 7.74 9.75
N ILE A 143 -8.71 8.32 8.56
CA ILE A 143 -9.88 8.74 7.76
C ILE A 143 -10.10 7.85 6.53
N PHE A 144 -9.17 6.96 6.24
CA PHE A 144 -9.21 5.92 5.21
C PHE A 144 -8.33 4.74 5.62
N ARG A 145 -8.48 3.60 4.95
CA ARG A 145 -7.60 2.45 5.14
C ARG A 145 -6.27 2.70 4.41
N HIS A 146 -5.16 2.40 5.05
CA HIS A 146 -3.82 2.63 4.50
C HIS A 146 -3.65 2.00 3.10
N GLY A 147 -4.10 0.76 2.90
CA GLY A 147 -4.03 0.06 1.60
C GLY A 147 -4.83 0.73 0.48
N SER A 148 -5.81 1.62 0.80
CA SER A 148 -6.58 2.38 -0.19
C SER A 148 -5.95 3.75 -0.51
N SER A 149 -4.64 3.90 -0.36
CA SER A 149 -3.93 5.15 -0.69
C SER A 149 -2.73 4.93 -1.60
N LEU A 150 -2.45 5.96 -2.40
CA LEU A 150 -1.23 6.11 -3.19
C LEU A 150 -0.51 7.35 -2.65
N ILE A 151 0.73 7.18 -2.23
CA ILE A 151 1.56 8.27 -1.71
C ILE A 151 2.63 8.59 -2.74
N ARG A 152 2.86 9.87 -3.03
CA ARG A 152 3.93 10.30 -3.94
C ARG A 152 5.27 9.76 -3.44
N ALA A 153 6.03 9.11 -4.32
CA ALA A 153 7.24 8.38 -3.93
C ALA A 153 8.29 9.27 -3.24
N THR A 154 8.45 10.51 -3.67
CA THR A 154 9.33 11.47 -3.02
C THR A 154 8.92 11.75 -1.58
N VAL A 155 7.61 11.98 -1.37
CA VAL A 155 7.05 12.21 -0.03
C VAL A 155 7.21 10.97 0.86
N HIS A 156 6.89 9.77 0.33
CA HIS A 156 6.94 8.55 1.14
C HIS A 156 8.36 8.14 1.51
N LYS A 157 9.33 8.32 0.59
CA LYS A 157 10.75 8.02 0.85
C LYS A 157 11.38 8.96 1.89
N ASP A 158 10.95 10.22 1.91
CA ASP A 158 11.39 11.18 2.91
C ASP A 158 10.70 10.99 4.27
N ASN A 159 9.61 10.20 4.32
CA ASN A 159 8.79 9.95 5.51
C ASN A 159 8.53 8.45 5.72
N LEU A 160 9.59 7.71 6.02
CA LEU A 160 9.48 6.29 6.36
C LEU A 160 8.73 6.06 7.68
N TYR A 161 8.21 4.86 7.89
CA TYR A 161 7.60 4.49 9.17
C TYR A 161 8.64 4.49 10.28
N LYS A 162 8.35 5.18 11.37
CA LYS A 162 9.23 5.32 12.55
C LYS A 162 9.17 4.07 13.41
N THR A 163 9.89 3.02 12.99
CA THR A 163 9.84 1.68 13.62
C THR A 163 10.27 1.68 15.09
N GLU A 164 11.10 2.64 15.51
CA GLU A 164 11.49 2.87 16.88
C GLU A 164 10.32 3.23 17.81
N LEU A 165 9.25 3.79 17.24
CA LEU A 165 8.04 4.17 17.98
C LEU A 165 7.03 3.01 18.11
N LYS A 166 7.32 1.82 17.56
CA LYS A 166 6.41 0.67 17.59
C LYS A 166 5.99 0.27 19.00
N LYS A 167 6.87 0.39 19.99
CA LYS A 167 6.52 0.09 21.38
C LYS A 167 5.46 1.02 21.95
N GLN A 168 5.39 2.27 21.47
CA GLN A 168 4.46 3.28 21.95
C GLN A 168 3.13 3.25 21.18
N TYR A 169 3.17 3.05 19.86
CA TYR A 169 2.01 3.20 18.97
C TYR A 169 1.50 1.88 18.37
N GLY A 170 2.19 0.76 18.61
CA GLY A 170 1.77 -0.56 18.14
C GLY A 170 1.67 -0.64 16.62
N TYR A 171 0.50 -1.02 16.13
CA TYR A 171 0.18 -1.15 14.70
C TYR A 171 -0.45 0.10 14.09
N SER A 172 -0.18 1.30 14.64
CA SER A 172 -0.74 2.57 14.16
C SER A 172 0.33 3.51 13.60
N LEU A 173 1.51 2.99 13.19
CA LEU A 173 2.57 3.82 12.63
C LEU A 173 2.22 4.35 11.22
N ASP A 174 1.36 3.67 10.48
CA ASP A 174 0.77 4.15 9.23
C ASP A 174 -0.07 5.41 9.45
N TRP A 175 -0.97 5.39 10.44
CA TRP A 175 -1.71 6.59 10.80
C TRP A 175 -0.80 7.70 11.34
N LEU A 176 0.20 7.37 12.16
CA LEU A 176 1.15 8.37 12.67
C LEU A 176 1.87 9.06 11.51
N MET A 177 2.34 8.31 10.53
CA MET A 177 2.99 8.85 9.33
C MET A 177 2.02 9.76 8.55
N LEU A 178 0.78 9.33 8.30
CA LEU A 178 -0.22 10.15 7.60
C LEU A 178 -0.58 11.43 8.36
N ASN A 179 -0.66 11.38 9.71
CA ASN A 179 -0.84 12.57 10.54
C ASN A 179 0.36 13.52 10.45
N ASP A 180 1.58 13.00 10.43
CA ASP A 180 2.78 13.82 10.26
C ASP A 180 2.79 14.48 8.87
N LEU A 181 2.45 13.77 7.80
CA LEU A 181 2.32 14.33 6.45
C LEU A 181 1.26 15.44 6.39
N TYR A 182 0.10 15.23 7.03
CA TYR A 182 -0.92 16.27 7.13
C TYR A 182 -0.38 17.53 7.83
N ARG A 183 0.34 17.37 8.95
CA ARG A 183 0.95 18.50 9.69
C ARG A 183 2.04 19.22 8.92
N GLN A 184 2.71 18.54 8.01
CA GLN A 184 3.71 19.12 7.09
C GLN A 184 3.05 19.90 5.94
N GLY A 185 1.72 19.85 5.80
CA GLY A 185 0.99 20.56 4.75
C GLY A 185 0.87 19.80 3.45
N CYS A 186 1.13 18.47 3.43
CA CYS A 186 0.92 17.64 2.26
C CYS A 186 -0.53 17.67 1.79
N ILE A 187 -0.74 17.60 0.48
CA ILE A 187 -2.05 17.71 -0.15
C ILE A 187 -2.66 16.32 -0.32
N PHE A 188 -3.78 16.11 0.36
CA PHE A 188 -4.58 14.90 0.32
C PHE A 188 -5.77 15.06 -0.63
N THR A 189 -5.90 14.21 -1.61
CA THR A 189 -7.01 14.23 -2.56
C THR A 189 -7.78 12.91 -2.51
N LYS A 190 -9.07 12.97 -2.17
CA LYS A 190 -9.95 11.81 -2.24
C LYS A 190 -10.33 11.53 -3.70
N THR A 191 -10.17 10.27 -4.14
CA THR A 191 -10.71 9.79 -5.42
C THR A 191 -12.15 9.31 -5.24
N ASP A 192 -12.96 9.48 -6.29
CA ASP A 192 -14.37 9.05 -6.32
C ASP A 192 -14.55 7.59 -6.77
N ASN A 193 -13.47 6.83 -6.87
CA ASN A 193 -13.46 5.45 -7.38
C ASN A 193 -13.56 4.40 -6.27
#